data_08f710b67c9c9baa856af1d92645e1ac
#
_entry.id   08f710b67c9c9baa856af1d92645e1ac
#
_cell.length_a   1.000
_cell.length_b   1.000
_cell.length_c   1.000
_cell.angle_alpha   90.00
_cell.angle_beta   90.00
_cell.angle_gamma   90.00
#
_symmetry.space_group_name_H-M   'P 1'
#
loop_
_entity.id
_entity.type
_entity.pdbx_description
1 polymer ?
#
loop_
_entity_poly.entity_id
_entity_poly.type
_entity_poly.pdbx_seq_one_letter_code
_entity_poly.pdbx_strand_id
1 'polypeptide(L)'
;SLRPTCQPNLFEAAAVDENMRSLYIDIRNVDALKKAFSETQPEIIIHMAAQSLVRKSYHDPVETYSTNVMGTVNVLEAVRYSPSVRAVVNVTSDKCYENNDDFRPFVESDRMGGYDPYSNSKGCAELVAQAFTSSYFNKHQFHEHSVAIASARAGNVIGGGDWAQDRLIPDIFKAISKKETVIIRSPKAIRPWQHVLEPLSGYMLLAQRLFEDGANFIGGWNFGPEK
;
A
#
# COMPACT_ATOMS: atom_id res chain seq x y z
N SER A 1 11.75 5.49 -2.14
CA SER A 1 11.12 4.84 -3.30
C SER A 1 12.14 4.60 -4.40
N LEU A 2 11.80 3.80 -5.41
CA LEU A 2 12.54 3.71 -6.67
C LEU A 2 12.17 4.88 -7.60
N ARG A 3 12.99 5.13 -8.62
CA ARG A 3 12.63 6.09 -9.67
C ARG A 3 11.40 5.64 -10.45
N PRO A 4 10.57 6.57 -10.99
CA PRO A 4 9.48 6.21 -11.89
C PRO A 4 9.96 5.33 -13.04
N THR A 5 9.20 4.29 -13.36
CA THR A 5 9.57 3.29 -14.39
C THR A 5 8.90 3.54 -15.74
N CYS A 6 7.99 4.51 -15.82
CA CYS A 6 7.28 4.86 -17.06
C CYS A 6 7.42 6.35 -17.41
N GLN A 7 7.27 6.64 -18.71
CA GLN A 7 7.16 7.99 -19.24
C GLN A 7 5.90 8.09 -20.11
N PRO A 8 5.06 9.13 -19.92
CA PRO A 8 5.14 10.14 -18.84
C PRO A 8 4.79 9.54 -17.48
N ASN A 9 5.13 10.25 -16.40
CA ASN A 9 4.74 9.91 -15.04
C ASN A 9 4.31 11.15 -14.25
N LEU A 10 3.49 10.95 -13.21
CA LEU A 10 2.94 12.06 -12.42
C LEU A 10 4.03 12.78 -11.62
N PHE A 11 5.04 12.07 -11.14
CA PHE A 11 6.10 12.64 -10.30
C PHE A 11 6.83 13.79 -11.02
N GLU A 12 7.21 13.57 -12.29
CA GLU A 12 7.85 14.59 -13.12
C GLU A 12 6.84 15.63 -13.65
N ALA A 13 5.66 15.16 -14.14
CA ALA A 13 4.66 16.06 -14.73
C ALA A 13 4.08 17.09 -13.72
N ALA A 14 4.05 16.74 -12.45
CA ALA A 14 3.58 17.62 -11.39
C ALA A 14 4.71 18.24 -10.55
N ALA A 15 5.97 18.08 -10.97
CA ALA A 15 7.17 18.60 -10.27
C ALA A 15 7.13 18.31 -8.75
N VAL A 16 6.78 17.07 -8.39
CA VAL A 16 6.54 16.68 -6.98
C VAL A 16 7.79 16.81 -6.13
N ASP A 17 8.98 16.64 -6.72
CA ASP A 17 10.27 16.71 -6.05
C ASP A 17 10.68 18.14 -5.62
N GLU A 18 10.07 19.19 -6.20
CA GLU A 18 10.38 20.58 -5.82
C GLU A 18 10.02 20.92 -4.37
N ASN A 19 9.04 20.20 -3.79
CA ASN A 19 8.53 20.47 -2.45
C ASN A 19 8.81 19.34 -1.44
N MET A 20 9.69 18.39 -1.77
CA MET A 20 10.01 17.26 -0.90
C MET A 20 11.44 16.76 -1.08
N ARG A 21 12.01 16.18 -0.02
CA ARG A 21 13.28 15.46 -0.11
C ARG A 21 13.04 14.03 -0.62
N SER A 22 13.44 13.76 -1.85
CA SER A 22 13.32 12.43 -2.47
C SER A 22 14.58 11.60 -2.22
N LEU A 23 14.42 10.39 -1.65
CA LEU A 23 15.46 9.39 -1.47
C LEU A 23 15.13 8.16 -2.32
N TYR A 24 16.05 7.77 -3.20
CA TYR A 24 15.89 6.59 -4.07
C TYR A 24 16.49 5.36 -3.40
N ILE A 25 15.66 4.67 -2.62
CA ILE A 25 16.04 3.50 -1.82
C ILE A 25 15.07 2.36 -2.16
N ASP A 26 15.63 1.16 -2.38
CA ASP A 26 14.85 -0.07 -2.50
C ASP A 26 14.48 -0.56 -1.10
N ILE A 27 13.18 -0.79 -0.84
CA ILE A 27 12.69 -1.28 0.45
C ILE A 27 13.19 -2.68 0.80
N ARG A 28 13.76 -3.41 -0.17
CA ARG A 28 14.42 -4.70 0.07
C ARG A 28 15.78 -4.54 0.76
N ASN A 29 16.31 -3.34 0.82
CA ASN A 29 17.57 -3.03 1.51
C ASN A 29 17.28 -2.42 2.89
N VAL A 30 17.27 -3.27 3.91
CA VAL A 30 16.96 -2.86 5.29
C VAL A 30 17.97 -1.87 5.87
N ASP A 31 19.25 -2.00 5.54
CA ASP A 31 20.28 -1.10 6.05
C ASP A 31 20.14 0.31 5.49
N ALA A 32 19.82 0.41 4.19
CA ALA A 32 19.53 1.69 3.56
C ALA A 32 18.27 2.36 4.15
N LEU A 33 17.24 1.57 4.49
CA LEU A 33 16.04 2.08 5.19
C LEU A 33 16.39 2.57 6.59
N LYS A 34 17.11 1.79 7.41
CA LYS A 34 17.56 2.19 8.76
C LYS A 34 18.37 3.47 8.72
N LYS A 35 19.29 3.58 7.75
CA LYS A 35 20.06 4.81 7.54
C LYS A 35 19.17 6.00 7.20
N ALA A 36 18.23 5.84 6.25
CA ALA A 36 17.32 6.91 5.86
C ALA A 36 16.45 7.37 7.05
N PHE A 37 15.94 6.45 7.86
CA PHE A 37 15.13 6.77 9.02
C PHE A 37 15.96 7.49 10.09
N SER A 38 17.20 7.03 10.33
CA SER A 38 18.13 7.71 11.24
C SER A 38 18.47 9.14 10.80
N GLU A 39 18.61 9.39 9.50
CA GLU A 39 18.91 10.72 8.96
C GLU A 39 17.70 11.67 8.94
N THR A 40 16.49 11.13 8.75
CA THR A 40 15.28 11.95 8.56
C THR A 40 14.40 12.05 9.79
N GLN A 41 14.59 11.15 10.78
CA GLN A 41 13.82 11.08 12.03
C GLN A 41 12.29 11.22 11.80
N PRO A 42 11.67 10.38 10.96
CA PRO A 42 10.25 10.52 10.66
C PRO A 42 9.40 10.17 11.89
N GLU A 43 8.34 10.93 12.13
CA GLU A 43 7.34 10.63 13.17
C GLU A 43 6.17 9.80 12.59
N ILE A 44 5.85 10.01 11.31
CA ILE A 44 4.75 9.34 10.59
C ILE A 44 5.31 8.66 9.35
N ILE A 45 4.91 7.41 9.13
CA ILE A 45 5.27 6.62 7.96
C ILE A 45 4.01 6.16 7.24
N ILE A 46 3.92 6.43 5.94
CA ILE A 46 2.91 5.85 5.05
C ILE A 46 3.64 4.94 4.07
N HIS A 47 3.57 3.62 4.33
CA HIS A 47 4.23 2.62 3.51
C HIS A 47 3.33 2.22 2.33
N MET A 48 3.61 2.80 1.15
CA MET A 48 2.89 2.53 -0.10
C MET A 48 3.72 1.79 -1.14
N ALA A 49 5.02 1.58 -0.87
CA ALA A 49 5.92 0.94 -1.83
C ALA A 49 5.56 -0.53 -2.03
N ALA A 50 5.31 -0.93 -3.28
CA ALA A 50 4.95 -2.29 -3.64
C ALA A 50 5.18 -2.58 -5.12
N GLN A 51 5.36 -3.85 -5.48
CA GLN A 51 5.05 -4.34 -6.83
C GLN A 51 3.52 -4.51 -6.91
N SER A 52 2.82 -3.69 -7.70
CA SER A 52 1.36 -3.54 -7.67
C SER A 52 0.61 -4.16 -8.87
N LEU A 53 1.32 -4.80 -9.80
CA LEU A 53 0.75 -5.31 -11.04
C LEU A 53 0.49 -6.81 -10.93
N VAL A 54 -0.79 -7.21 -10.99
CA VAL A 54 -1.21 -8.62 -10.89
C VAL A 54 -0.55 -9.48 -11.97
N ARG A 55 -0.56 -9.06 -13.24
CA ARG A 55 0.05 -9.86 -14.31
C ARG A 55 1.56 -10.00 -14.16
N LYS A 56 2.25 -8.94 -13.71
CA LYS A 56 3.68 -9.03 -13.39
C LYS A 56 3.95 -10.05 -12.28
N SER A 57 3.06 -10.19 -11.30
CA SER A 57 3.23 -11.15 -10.23
C SER A 57 3.20 -12.62 -10.68
N TYR A 58 2.51 -12.92 -11.77
CA TYR A 58 2.56 -14.26 -12.39
C TYR A 58 3.88 -14.52 -13.13
N HIS A 59 4.48 -13.49 -13.72
CA HIS A 59 5.76 -13.61 -14.43
C HIS A 59 6.95 -13.63 -13.48
N ASP A 60 6.88 -12.84 -12.40
CA ASP A 60 7.94 -12.74 -11.41
C ASP A 60 7.35 -12.73 -9.97
N PRO A 61 6.98 -13.91 -9.47
CA PRO A 61 6.49 -14.04 -8.11
C PRO A 61 7.58 -13.75 -7.07
N VAL A 62 8.84 -14.04 -7.36
CA VAL A 62 9.96 -13.81 -6.43
C VAL A 62 10.14 -12.31 -6.18
N GLU A 63 10.18 -11.48 -7.23
CA GLU A 63 10.21 -10.02 -7.07
C GLU A 63 8.98 -9.53 -6.29
N THR A 64 7.80 -10.08 -6.57
CA THR A 64 6.55 -9.68 -5.93
C THR A 64 6.58 -9.94 -4.43
N TYR A 65 6.95 -11.14 -3.99
CA TYR A 65 7.05 -11.47 -2.57
C TYR A 65 8.21 -10.75 -1.89
N SER A 66 9.38 -10.68 -2.52
CA SER A 66 10.53 -9.97 -1.95
C SER A 66 10.24 -8.48 -1.75
N THR A 67 9.50 -7.85 -2.66
CA THR A 67 9.12 -6.45 -2.53
C THR A 67 7.98 -6.27 -1.53
N ASN A 68 6.87 -7.01 -1.68
CA ASN A 68 5.66 -6.73 -0.92
C ASN A 68 5.71 -7.30 0.50
N VAL A 69 6.29 -8.48 0.69
CA VAL A 69 6.35 -9.12 2.00
C VAL A 69 7.64 -8.74 2.71
N MET A 70 8.80 -9.05 2.12
CA MET A 70 10.07 -8.71 2.74
C MET A 70 10.31 -7.21 2.83
N GLY A 71 9.85 -6.43 1.85
CA GLY A 71 9.86 -4.96 1.93
C GLY A 71 9.06 -4.44 3.12
N THR A 72 7.87 -5.02 3.40
CA THR A 72 7.09 -4.66 4.60
C THR A 72 7.82 -5.07 5.89
N VAL A 73 8.42 -6.26 5.94
CA VAL A 73 9.28 -6.68 7.06
C VAL A 73 10.40 -5.65 7.30
N ASN A 74 11.10 -5.24 6.24
CA ASN A 74 12.23 -4.31 6.33
C ASN A 74 11.81 -2.92 6.78
N VAL A 75 10.65 -2.41 6.31
CA VAL A 75 10.10 -1.13 6.78
C VAL A 75 9.77 -1.20 8.27
N LEU A 76 9.06 -2.23 8.70
CA LEU A 76 8.69 -2.40 10.12
C LEU A 76 9.91 -2.69 11.00
N GLU A 77 10.91 -3.39 10.48
CA GLU A 77 12.19 -3.56 11.17
C GLU A 77 12.95 -2.23 11.31
N ALA A 78 12.93 -1.36 10.29
CA ALA A 78 13.50 -0.02 10.41
C ALA A 78 12.76 0.84 11.45
N VAL A 79 11.42 0.70 11.56
CA VAL A 79 10.61 1.33 12.62
C VAL A 79 11.10 0.94 14.01
N ARG A 80 11.42 -0.34 14.25
CA ARG A 80 11.91 -0.82 15.55
C ARG A 80 13.19 -0.11 16.03
N TYR A 81 14.00 0.39 15.11
CA TYR A 81 15.25 1.11 15.40
C TYR A 81 15.11 2.63 15.25
N SER A 82 13.89 3.15 15.17
CA SER A 82 13.63 4.59 14.93
C SER A 82 12.75 5.16 16.04
N PRO A 83 13.36 5.70 17.10
CA PRO A 83 12.63 6.19 18.29
C PRO A 83 11.73 7.40 18.00
N SER A 84 11.91 8.06 16.85
CA SER A 84 11.06 9.17 16.43
C SER A 84 9.70 8.73 15.87
N VAL A 85 9.57 7.46 15.40
CA VAL A 85 8.34 6.99 14.76
C VAL A 85 7.25 6.77 15.80
N ARG A 86 6.06 7.31 15.52
CA ARG A 86 4.85 7.19 16.34
C ARG A 86 3.67 6.56 15.60
N ALA A 87 3.56 6.80 14.30
CA ALA A 87 2.46 6.30 13.49
C ALA A 87 2.94 5.64 12.19
N VAL A 88 2.38 4.46 11.88
CA VAL A 88 2.67 3.74 10.63
C VAL A 88 1.36 3.33 9.96
N VAL A 89 1.13 3.78 8.73
CA VAL A 89 0.05 3.30 7.87
C VAL A 89 0.65 2.36 6.82
N ASN A 90 0.36 1.07 6.94
CA ASN A 90 0.75 0.05 5.98
C ASN A 90 -0.32 -0.08 4.90
N VAL A 91 -0.08 0.43 3.69
CA VAL A 91 -1.08 0.41 2.61
C VAL A 91 -1.04 -0.92 1.88
N THR A 92 -2.12 -1.68 2.03
CA THR A 92 -2.30 -2.97 1.38
C THR A 92 -3.30 -2.90 0.22
N SER A 93 -4.40 -3.62 0.26
CA SER A 93 -5.42 -3.65 -0.80
C SER A 93 -6.63 -4.45 -0.33
N ASP A 94 -7.81 -4.23 -0.92
CA ASP A 94 -8.97 -5.12 -0.83
C ASP A 94 -8.69 -6.57 -1.26
N LYS A 95 -7.64 -6.75 -2.08
CA LYS A 95 -7.20 -8.08 -2.56
C LYS A 95 -6.44 -8.91 -1.52
N CYS A 96 -6.20 -8.36 -0.33
CA CYS A 96 -5.63 -9.11 0.78
C CYS A 96 -6.59 -10.16 1.35
N TYR A 97 -7.89 -10.02 1.09
CA TYR A 97 -8.91 -10.95 1.57
C TYR A 97 -9.00 -12.23 0.73
N GLU A 98 -9.37 -13.32 1.37
CA GLU A 98 -9.80 -14.53 0.67
C GLU A 98 -11.12 -14.25 -0.05
N ASN A 99 -11.12 -14.37 -1.38
CA ASN A 99 -12.30 -14.12 -2.20
C ASN A 99 -12.95 -15.46 -2.61
N ASN A 100 -14.12 -15.72 -2.07
CA ASN A 100 -14.92 -16.92 -2.36
C ASN A 100 -16.08 -16.64 -3.33
N ASP A 101 -16.06 -15.46 -4.00
CA ASP A 101 -17.12 -15.04 -4.94
C ASP A 101 -18.54 -15.00 -4.34
N ASP A 102 -18.64 -14.74 -3.04
CA ASP A 102 -19.92 -14.63 -2.31
C ASP A 102 -20.62 -13.28 -2.49
N PHE A 103 -20.06 -12.40 -3.31
CA PHE A 103 -20.61 -11.10 -3.72
C PHE A 103 -21.02 -10.14 -2.58
N ARG A 104 -20.55 -10.37 -1.36
CA ARG A 104 -20.73 -9.45 -0.25
C ARG A 104 -19.56 -8.50 -0.10
N PRO A 105 -19.76 -7.30 0.49
CA PRO A 105 -18.65 -6.45 0.88
C PRO A 105 -17.76 -7.13 1.93
N PHE A 106 -16.44 -6.94 1.81
CA PHE A 106 -15.49 -7.36 2.83
C PHE A 106 -15.60 -6.47 4.08
N VAL A 107 -15.42 -7.10 5.22
CA VAL A 107 -15.26 -6.43 6.52
C VAL A 107 -13.85 -6.70 7.06
N GLU A 108 -13.37 -5.86 7.98
CA GLU A 108 -11.99 -5.91 8.47
C GLU A 108 -11.61 -7.22 9.15
N SER A 109 -12.59 -7.96 9.67
CA SER A 109 -12.41 -9.27 10.30
C SER A 109 -12.39 -10.44 9.33
N ASP A 110 -12.61 -10.21 8.03
CA ASP A 110 -12.58 -11.27 7.04
C ASP A 110 -11.19 -11.89 6.91
N ARG A 111 -11.19 -13.17 6.52
CA ARG A 111 -9.98 -13.96 6.39
C ARG A 111 -9.04 -13.39 5.33
N MET A 112 -7.74 -13.32 5.67
CA MET A 112 -6.70 -12.99 4.72
C MET A 112 -6.43 -14.15 3.77
N GLY A 113 -6.16 -13.84 2.50
CA GLY A 113 -5.89 -14.83 1.48
C GLY A 113 -5.29 -14.22 0.23
N GLY A 114 -5.90 -14.49 -0.90
CA GLY A 114 -5.50 -14.00 -2.22
C GLY A 114 -5.12 -15.13 -3.15
N TYR A 115 -5.75 -15.17 -4.31
CA TYR A 115 -5.59 -16.25 -5.27
C TYR A 115 -4.28 -16.14 -6.08
N ASP A 116 -3.95 -14.95 -6.52
CA ASP A 116 -2.73 -14.70 -7.32
C ASP A 116 -1.57 -14.23 -6.43
N PRO A 117 -0.31 -14.30 -6.92
CA PRO A 117 0.86 -13.95 -6.11
C PRO A 117 0.84 -12.50 -5.59
N TYR A 118 0.28 -11.54 -6.33
CA TYR A 118 0.12 -10.16 -5.87
C TYR A 118 -0.87 -10.10 -4.70
N SER A 119 -2.08 -10.63 -4.89
CA SER A 119 -3.14 -10.63 -3.89
C SER A 119 -2.69 -11.34 -2.61
N ASN A 120 -2.07 -12.52 -2.76
CA ASN A 120 -1.51 -13.26 -1.64
C ASN A 120 -0.39 -12.49 -0.93
N SER A 121 0.51 -11.83 -1.68
CA SER A 121 1.58 -11.02 -1.06
C SER A 121 1.04 -9.86 -0.22
N LYS A 122 -0.12 -9.29 -0.60
CA LYS A 122 -0.79 -8.26 0.20
C LYS A 122 -1.43 -8.85 1.48
N GLY A 123 -2.01 -10.04 1.40
CA GLY A 123 -2.45 -10.79 2.60
C GLY A 123 -1.29 -11.12 3.53
N CYS A 124 -0.16 -11.58 2.99
CA CYS A 124 1.05 -11.80 3.78
C CYS A 124 1.58 -10.51 4.44
N ALA A 125 1.55 -9.37 3.75
CA ALA A 125 1.95 -8.08 4.33
C ALA A 125 1.05 -7.65 5.51
N GLU A 126 -0.26 -7.98 5.46
CA GLU A 126 -1.17 -7.81 6.59
C GLU A 126 -0.76 -8.68 7.78
N LEU A 127 -0.47 -9.97 7.54
CA LEU A 127 -0.03 -10.90 8.59
C LEU A 127 1.31 -10.47 9.20
N VAL A 128 2.24 -9.96 8.39
CA VAL A 128 3.50 -9.37 8.87
C VAL A 128 3.22 -8.17 9.77
N ALA A 129 2.39 -7.22 9.33
CA ALA A 129 2.05 -6.05 10.14
C ALA A 129 1.39 -6.46 11.46
N GLN A 130 0.47 -7.42 11.43
CA GLN A 130 -0.18 -7.96 12.63
C GLN A 130 0.84 -8.62 13.58
N ALA A 131 1.79 -9.42 13.06
CA ALA A 131 2.82 -10.07 13.86
C ALA A 131 3.73 -9.04 14.53
N PHE A 132 4.19 -8.00 13.79
CA PHE A 132 5.01 -6.93 14.37
C PHE A 132 4.24 -6.13 15.43
N THR A 133 2.97 -5.81 15.17
CA THR A 133 2.11 -5.13 16.14
C THR A 133 1.94 -5.96 17.42
N SER A 134 1.72 -7.26 17.29
CA SER A 134 1.52 -8.13 18.46
C SER A 134 2.79 -8.36 19.27
N SER A 135 3.96 -8.45 18.59
CA SER A 135 5.22 -8.86 19.21
C SER A 135 6.11 -7.71 19.67
N TYR A 136 6.12 -6.60 18.93
CA TYR A 136 7.05 -5.49 19.18
C TYR A 136 6.34 -4.18 19.51
N PHE A 137 5.09 -4.01 19.07
CA PHE A 137 4.32 -2.78 19.23
C PHE A 137 2.95 -3.05 19.83
N ASN A 138 2.93 -3.91 20.87
CA ASN A 138 1.69 -4.37 21.49
C ASN A 138 0.93 -3.22 22.14
N LYS A 139 -0.35 -3.07 21.79
CA LYS A 139 -1.20 -1.98 22.30
C LYS A 139 -1.29 -1.91 23.83
N HIS A 140 -1.14 -3.06 24.52
CA HIS A 140 -1.16 -3.10 25.99
C HIS A 140 0.12 -2.55 26.62
N GLN A 141 1.21 -2.45 25.83
CA GLN A 141 2.49 -1.88 26.19
C GLN A 141 2.75 -0.56 25.44
N PHE A 142 1.70 0.07 24.90
CA PHE A 142 1.82 1.28 24.09
C PHE A 142 2.60 2.41 24.78
N HIS A 143 2.48 2.53 26.09
CA HIS A 143 3.22 3.49 26.90
C HIS A 143 4.75 3.29 26.89
N GLU A 144 5.24 2.11 26.54
CA GLU A 144 6.68 1.80 26.48
C GLU A 144 7.31 2.21 25.14
N HIS A 145 6.57 2.06 24.02
CA HIS A 145 7.12 2.29 22.67
C HIS A 145 6.44 3.43 21.90
N SER A 146 5.22 3.82 22.25
CA SER A 146 4.43 4.90 21.62
C SER A 146 4.23 4.78 20.10
N VAL A 147 4.42 3.59 19.51
CA VAL A 147 4.26 3.33 18.07
C VAL A 147 2.92 2.66 17.81
N ALA A 148 2.11 3.24 16.93
CA ALA A 148 0.86 2.66 16.46
C ALA A 148 0.95 2.28 14.98
N ILE A 149 0.50 1.06 14.65
CA ILE A 149 0.52 0.52 13.29
C ILE A 149 -0.90 0.15 12.88
N ALA A 150 -1.33 0.63 11.71
CA ALA A 150 -2.57 0.19 11.08
C ALA A 150 -2.33 -0.14 9.61
N SER A 151 -3.12 -1.09 9.09
CA SER A 151 -3.18 -1.39 7.67
C SER A 151 -4.37 -0.70 7.01
N ALA A 152 -4.15 -0.06 5.88
CA ALA A 152 -5.16 0.59 5.07
C ALA A 152 -5.43 -0.23 3.80
N ARG A 153 -6.68 -0.67 3.63
CA ARG A 153 -7.12 -1.57 2.56
C ARG A 153 -8.07 -0.83 1.64
N ALA A 154 -7.60 -0.44 0.46
CA ALA A 154 -8.43 0.22 -0.54
C ALA A 154 -8.67 -0.68 -1.74
N GLY A 155 -9.83 -0.53 -2.37
CA GLY A 155 -10.19 -1.16 -3.63
C GLY A 155 -9.55 -0.50 -4.84
N ASN A 156 -10.25 -0.53 -5.97
CA ASN A 156 -9.75 0.08 -7.20
C ASN A 156 -9.78 1.62 -7.10
N VAL A 157 -8.64 2.22 -7.42
CA VAL A 157 -8.43 3.67 -7.37
C VAL A 157 -8.15 4.19 -8.77
N ILE A 158 -8.74 5.33 -9.12
CA ILE A 158 -8.47 6.06 -10.36
C ILE A 158 -7.98 7.47 -10.06
N GLY A 159 -7.08 7.97 -10.93
CA GLY A 159 -6.55 9.33 -10.84
C GLY A 159 -5.68 9.64 -12.04
N GLY A 160 -5.30 10.89 -12.21
CA GLY A 160 -4.39 11.32 -13.27
C GLY A 160 -2.98 10.73 -13.09
N GLY A 161 -2.24 10.57 -14.21
CA GLY A 161 -0.83 10.18 -14.18
C GLY A 161 -0.54 8.68 -14.01
N ASP A 162 -1.54 7.80 -14.07
CA ASP A 162 -1.35 6.36 -14.15
C ASP A 162 -1.22 5.89 -15.61
N TRP A 163 -0.05 5.42 -15.97
CA TRP A 163 0.28 4.91 -17.30
C TRP A 163 0.67 3.43 -17.28
N ALA A 164 0.48 2.76 -16.13
CA ALA A 164 0.84 1.36 -15.98
C ALA A 164 0.11 0.46 -16.99
N GLN A 165 0.80 -0.59 -17.42
CA GLN A 165 0.23 -1.61 -18.30
C GLN A 165 -0.76 -2.50 -17.55
N ASP A 166 -1.67 -3.11 -18.30
CA ASP A 166 -2.63 -4.08 -17.79
C ASP A 166 -3.61 -3.53 -16.73
N ARG A 167 -3.77 -2.22 -16.67
CA ARG A 167 -4.80 -1.55 -15.87
C ARG A 167 -5.92 -1.05 -16.78
N LEU A 168 -7.16 -1.32 -16.38
CA LEU A 168 -8.35 -1.06 -17.20
C LEU A 168 -8.42 0.39 -17.72
N ILE A 169 -8.34 1.37 -16.82
CA ILE A 169 -8.51 2.79 -17.19
C ILE A 169 -7.34 3.30 -18.05
N PRO A 170 -6.06 3.09 -17.70
CA PRO A 170 -4.94 3.42 -18.59
C PRO A 170 -5.03 2.75 -19.96
N ASP A 171 -5.41 1.46 -20.02
CA ASP A 171 -5.51 0.74 -21.29
C ASP A 171 -6.64 1.29 -22.17
N ILE A 172 -7.79 1.69 -21.59
CA ILE A 172 -8.87 2.38 -22.32
C ILE A 172 -8.35 3.68 -22.94
N PHE A 173 -7.71 4.55 -22.15
CA PHE A 173 -7.20 5.82 -22.65
C PHE A 173 -6.12 5.64 -23.73
N LYS A 174 -5.23 4.65 -23.57
CA LYS A 174 -4.24 4.30 -24.60
C LYS A 174 -4.89 3.86 -25.91
N ALA A 175 -5.90 2.98 -25.86
CA ALA A 175 -6.61 2.50 -27.03
C ALA A 175 -7.34 3.66 -27.74
N ILE A 176 -8.04 4.52 -26.99
CA ILE A 176 -8.73 5.69 -27.55
C ILE A 176 -7.73 6.63 -28.24
N SER A 177 -6.60 6.94 -27.61
CA SER A 177 -5.59 7.85 -28.17
C SER A 177 -4.97 7.33 -29.47
N LYS A 178 -4.88 6.00 -29.62
CA LYS A 178 -4.38 5.33 -30.81
C LYS A 178 -5.47 4.99 -31.84
N LYS A 179 -6.74 5.29 -31.52
CA LYS A 179 -7.91 4.89 -32.33
C LYS A 179 -8.01 3.38 -32.51
N GLU A 180 -7.59 2.61 -31.52
CA GLU A 180 -7.66 1.16 -31.47
C GLU A 180 -8.92 0.70 -30.72
N THR A 181 -9.31 -0.57 -30.94
CA THR A 181 -10.44 -1.17 -30.23
C THR A 181 -10.10 -1.39 -28.75
N VAL A 182 -10.95 -0.93 -27.85
CA VAL A 182 -10.82 -1.18 -26.41
C VAL A 182 -11.16 -2.64 -26.11
N ILE A 183 -10.23 -3.38 -25.51
CA ILE A 183 -10.43 -4.79 -25.12
C ILE A 183 -10.66 -4.86 -23.61
N ILE A 184 -11.88 -5.26 -23.21
CA ILE A 184 -12.25 -5.49 -21.82
C ILE A 184 -12.24 -7.01 -21.55
N ARG A 185 -11.26 -7.46 -20.75
CA ARG A 185 -11.03 -8.90 -20.49
C ARG A 185 -12.10 -9.54 -19.61
N SER A 186 -12.64 -8.78 -18.64
CA SER A 186 -13.63 -9.29 -17.67
C SER A 186 -14.79 -8.31 -17.50
N PRO A 187 -15.72 -8.24 -18.51
CA PRO A 187 -16.75 -7.21 -18.53
C PRO A 187 -17.79 -7.34 -17.41
N LYS A 188 -17.91 -8.52 -16.78
CA LYS A 188 -18.83 -8.79 -15.67
C LYS A 188 -18.19 -8.57 -14.29
N ALA A 189 -16.91 -8.22 -14.22
CA ALA A 189 -16.22 -8.04 -12.93
C ALA A 189 -16.70 -6.76 -12.25
N ILE A 190 -17.16 -6.88 -11.01
CA ILE A 190 -17.50 -5.76 -10.13
C ILE A 190 -16.22 -5.23 -9.52
N ARG A 191 -16.09 -3.90 -9.44
CA ARG A 191 -14.93 -3.21 -8.86
C ARG A 191 -15.38 -2.00 -8.05
N PRO A 192 -14.90 -1.83 -6.82
CA PRO A 192 -15.23 -0.69 -5.95
C PRO A 192 -14.36 0.53 -6.34
N TRP A 193 -14.70 1.16 -7.48
CA TRP A 193 -13.97 2.31 -7.97
C TRP A 193 -14.16 3.54 -7.11
N GLN A 194 -13.05 4.21 -6.79
CA GLN A 194 -13.04 5.50 -6.10
C GLN A 194 -11.95 6.40 -6.67
N HIS A 195 -12.12 7.71 -6.52
CA HIS A 195 -11.10 8.67 -6.91
C HIS A 195 -9.90 8.58 -5.96
N VAL A 196 -8.68 8.77 -6.47
CA VAL A 196 -7.45 8.62 -5.67
C VAL A 196 -7.41 9.50 -4.42
N LEU A 197 -8.03 10.66 -4.44
CA LEU A 197 -8.06 11.56 -3.29
C LEU A 197 -8.88 11.01 -2.11
N GLU A 198 -9.86 10.13 -2.36
CA GLU A 198 -10.66 9.52 -1.30
C GLU A 198 -9.80 8.64 -0.37
N PRO A 199 -9.14 7.58 -0.87
CA PRO A 199 -8.31 6.77 0.01
C PRO A 199 -7.09 7.54 0.55
N LEU A 200 -6.51 8.49 -0.21
CA LEU A 200 -5.39 9.30 0.29
C LEU A 200 -5.82 10.19 1.47
N SER A 201 -7.00 10.81 1.40
CA SER A 201 -7.58 11.55 2.53
C SER A 201 -7.79 10.64 3.74
N GLY A 202 -8.33 9.44 3.51
CA GLY A 202 -8.50 8.42 4.56
C GLY A 202 -7.19 7.98 5.19
N TYR A 203 -6.13 7.76 4.39
CA TYR A 203 -4.80 7.38 4.91
C TYR A 203 -4.17 8.50 5.74
N MET A 204 -4.32 9.75 5.33
CA MET A 204 -3.84 10.90 6.09
C MET A 204 -4.60 11.05 7.42
N LEU A 205 -5.93 10.89 7.39
CA LEU A 205 -6.75 10.91 8.61
C LEU A 205 -6.38 9.75 9.55
N LEU A 206 -6.19 8.53 9.01
CA LEU A 206 -5.74 7.39 9.80
C LEU A 206 -4.37 7.65 10.41
N ALA A 207 -3.42 8.20 9.65
CA ALA A 207 -2.09 8.57 10.14
C ALA A 207 -2.17 9.59 11.27
N GLN A 208 -3.02 10.61 11.14
CA GLN A 208 -3.28 11.59 12.19
C GLN A 208 -3.85 10.92 13.45
N ARG A 209 -4.85 10.07 13.32
CA ARG A 209 -5.45 9.35 14.45
C ARG A 209 -4.48 8.41 15.15
N LEU A 210 -3.66 7.70 14.38
CA LEU A 210 -2.58 6.89 14.94
C LEU A 210 -1.56 7.72 15.71
N PHE A 211 -1.27 8.92 15.25
CA PHE A 211 -0.34 9.83 15.92
C PHE A 211 -0.93 10.44 17.20
N GLU A 212 -2.20 10.83 17.19
CA GLU A 212 -2.89 11.51 18.30
C GLU A 212 -3.40 10.53 19.37
N ASP A 213 -3.96 9.38 18.96
CA ASP A 213 -4.64 8.40 19.82
C ASP A 213 -4.38 6.96 19.34
N GLY A 214 -3.11 6.63 19.14
CA GLY A 214 -2.65 5.44 18.44
C GLY A 214 -3.24 4.14 18.92
N ALA A 215 -3.32 3.91 20.22
CA ALA A 215 -3.79 2.65 20.80
C ALA A 215 -5.22 2.25 20.35
N ASN A 216 -6.07 3.22 20.02
CA ASN A 216 -7.45 3.01 19.62
C ASN A 216 -7.63 2.80 18.10
N PHE A 217 -6.61 3.12 17.29
CA PHE A 217 -6.68 3.04 15.83
C PHE A 217 -5.80 1.94 15.22
N ILE A 218 -5.13 1.14 16.05
CA ILE A 218 -4.35 -0.03 15.63
C ILE A 218 -5.29 -1.07 15.00
N GLY A 219 -4.88 -1.64 13.84
CA GLY A 219 -5.62 -2.71 13.18
C GLY A 219 -5.77 -2.49 11.67
N GLY A 220 -6.75 -3.19 11.07
CA GLY A 220 -7.07 -3.03 9.65
C GLY A 220 -8.25 -2.09 9.45
N TRP A 221 -8.22 -1.31 8.36
CA TRP A 221 -9.24 -0.34 7.99
C TRP A 221 -9.55 -0.42 6.50
N ASN A 222 -10.82 -0.61 6.15
CA ASN A 222 -11.28 -0.61 4.76
C ASN A 222 -11.62 0.80 4.28
N PHE A 223 -11.20 1.11 3.06
CA PHE A 223 -11.49 2.36 2.36
C PHE A 223 -12.14 2.02 1.03
N GLY A 224 -13.40 2.34 0.87
CA GLY A 224 -14.19 2.06 -0.32
C GLY A 224 -15.32 3.07 -0.50
N PRO A 225 -15.95 3.10 -1.69
CA PRO A 225 -17.11 3.95 -1.93
C PRO A 225 -18.29 3.50 -1.06
N GLU A 226 -19.12 4.46 -0.67
CA GLU A 226 -20.45 4.16 -0.13
C GLU A 226 -21.29 3.43 -1.20
N LYS A 227 -22.26 2.59 -0.76
CA LYS A 227 -23.14 1.84 -1.66
C LYS A 227 -24.13 2.74 -2.37
#